data_1eed8d1cd95e1d1352b865bc97781d08
#
_entry.id   1eed8d1cd95e1d1352b865bc97781d08
#
_cell.length_a   1.000
_cell.length_b   1.000
_cell.length_c   1.000
_cell.angle_alpha   90.00
_cell.angle_beta   90.00
_cell.angle_gamma   90.00
#
_symmetry.space_group_name_H-M   'P 1'
#
loop_
_entity.id
_entity.type
_entity.pdbx_description
1 polymer ?
#
loop_
_entity_poly.entity_id
_entity_poly.type
_entity_poly.pdbx_seq_one_letter_code
_entity_poly.pdbx_strand_id
1 'polypeptide(L)'
;MIQLTHLSKRFGDKIAVNDLNMILEPGKVMGLIGQNGAGKTTTFRMILNFIVPTSGTITWDNRPITQKDKQKIGFLPEERGLYQKLTIEEQILYFAELHGMSRADAKSELTHWLKRLDVVGKASDKVQSLSKGNAQKVQMIASLIFKPEFIILDEPFSGLDPVNTSIMMSEIMRMRDQGAMIIFSSHDMNNVTKIS
;
A
#
# COMPACT_ATOMS: atom_id res chain seq x y z
N MET A 1 2.96 -7.27 14.85
CA MET A 1 3.06 -8.52 14.05
C MET A 1 1.71 -8.82 13.43
N ILE A 2 1.66 -9.03 12.11
CA ILE A 2 0.46 -9.49 11.39
C ILE A 2 0.60 -10.99 11.16
N GLN A 3 -0.46 -11.77 11.45
CA GLN A 3 -0.47 -13.21 11.25
C GLN A 3 -1.73 -13.65 10.50
N LEU A 4 -1.54 -14.44 9.46
CA LEU A 4 -2.58 -15.15 8.74
C LEU A 4 -2.44 -16.64 9.08
N THR A 5 -3.55 -17.29 9.47
CA THR A 5 -3.54 -18.71 9.87
C THR A 5 -4.64 -19.43 9.12
N HIS A 6 -4.25 -20.42 8.31
CA HIS A 6 -5.13 -21.25 7.49
C HIS A 6 -6.13 -20.44 6.64
N LEU A 7 -5.69 -19.27 6.13
CA LEU A 7 -6.56 -18.33 5.44
C LEU A 7 -6.97 -18.88 4.08
N SER A 8 -8.27 -18.99 3.85
CA SER A 8 -8.81 -19.46 2.58
C SER A 8 -9.99 -18.61 2.10
N LYS A 9 -10.13 -18.48 0.77
CA LYS A 9 -11.27 -17.83 0.13
C LYS A 9 -11.74 -18.59 -1.09
N ARG A 10 -13.06 -18.88 -1.10
CA ARG A 10 -13.77 -19.44 -2.26
C ARG A 10 -14.82 -18.45 -2.76
N PHE A 11 -15.00 -18.42 -4.07
CA PHE A 11 -16.09 -17.72 -4.75
C PHE A 11 -16.83 -18.78 -5.60
N GLY A 12 -17.97 -19.26 -5.12
CA GLY A 12 -18.63 -20.42 -5.70
C GLY A 12 -17.68 -21.64 -5.71
N ASP A 13 -17.43 -22.19 -6.89
CA ASP A 13 -16.52 -23.35 -7.04
C ASP A 13 -15.05 -22.97 -7.20
N LYS A 14 -14.76 -21.69 -7.40
CA LYS A 14 -13.38 -21.20 -7.57
C LYS A 14 -12.71 -20.94 -6.23
N ILE A 15 -11.57 -21.62 -5.99
CA ILE A 15 -10.69 -21.33 -4.86
C ILE A 15 -9.76 -20.18 -5.30
N ALA A 16 -9.85 -19.04 -4.62
CA ALA A 16 -9.01 -17.87 -4.89
C ALA A 16 -7.77 -17.84 -3.97
N VAL A 17 -7.91 -18.28 -2.73
CA VAL A 17 -6.81 -18.44 -1.76
C VAL A 17 -7.03 -19.76 -1.03
N ASN A 18 -5.99 -20.56 -0.89
CA ASN A 18 -6.06 -21.89 -0.29
C ASN A 18 -5.01 -22.05 0.81
N ASP A 19 -5.45 -22.14 2.04
CA ASP A 19 -4.64 -22.44 3.23
C ASP A 19 -3.37 -21.59 3.39
N LEU A 20 -3.51 -20.28 3.19
CA LEU A 20 -2.39 -19.34 3.31
C LEU A 20 -2.02 -19.15 4.78
N ASN A 21 -0.75 -19.42 5.09
CA ASN A 21 -0.16 -19.18 6.40
C ASN A 21 1.00 -18.17 6.24
N MET A 22 1.01 -17.11 7.05
CA MET A 22 1.98 -16.04 6.94
C MET A 22 2.17 -15.33 8.28
N ILE A 23 3.39 -14.93 8.58
CA ILE A 23 3.72 -14.04 9.70
C ILE A 23 4.55 -12.89 9.15
N LEU A 24 4.15 -11.67 9.46
CA LEU A 24 4.87 -10.45 9.09
C LEU A 24 5.19 -9.64 10.35
N GLU A 25 6.48 -9.47 10.59
CA GLU A 25 7.01 -8.78 11.78
C GLU A 25 7.31 -7.30 11.45
N PRO A 26 7.37 -6.41 12.49
CA PRO A 26 7.83 -5.05 12.33
C PRO A 26 9.22 -4.97 11.66
N GLY A 27 9.40 -4.00 10.76
CA GLY A 27 10.64 -3.82 10.03
C GLY A 27 10.93 -4.91 9.00
N LYS A 28 9.93 -5.66 8.57
CA LYS A 28 10.05 -6.68 7.51
C LYS A 28 9.23 -6.35 6.29
N VAL A 29 9.73 -6.77 5.15
CA VAL A 29 9.02 -6.71 3.86
C VAL A 29 8.73 -8.13 3.38
N MET A 30 7.52 -8.37 2.90
CA MET A 30 7.10 -9.63 2.31
C MET A 30 6.49 -9.43 0.94
N GLY A 31 6.96 -10.17 -0.05
CA GLY A 31 6.42 -10.17 -1.40
C GLY A 31 5.47 -11.35 -1.64
N LEU A 32 4.26 -11.06 -2.10
CA LEU A 32 3.34 -12.05 -2.68
C LEU A 32 3.57 -12.14 -4.18
N ILE A 33 4.20 -13.23 -4.62
CA ILE A 33 4.54 -13.43 -6.03
C ILE A 33 3.52 -14.35 -6.68
N GLY A 34 3.11 -14.03 -7.88
CA GLY A 34 2.23 -14.89 -8.66
C GLY A 34 1.64 -14.18 -9.87
N GLN A 35 1.14 -14.96 -10.81
CA GLN A 35 0.46 -14.45 -12.00
C GLN A 35 -0.84 -13.71 -11.64
N ASN A 36 -1.40 -12.99 -12.60
CA ASN A 36 -2.71 -12.38 -12.44
C ASN A 36 -3.76 -13.47 -12.15
N GLY A 37 -4.60 -13.21 -11.13
CA GLY A 37 -5.59 -14.18 -10.67
C GLY A 37 -5.08 -15.19 -9.62
N ALA A 38 -3.82 -15.12 -9.18
CA ALA A 38 -3.25 -16.01 -8.15
C ALA A 38 -3.74 -15.71 -6.72
N GLY A 39 -4.71 -14.81 -6.52
CA GLY A 39 -5.28 -14.52 -5.20
C GLY A 39 -4.58 -13.41 -4.41
N LYS A 40 -3.57 -12.74 -4.95
CA LYS A 40 -2.81 -11.68 -4.26
C LYS A 40 -3.73 -10.53 -3.78
N THR A 41 -4.45 -9.89 -4.68
CA THR A 41 -5.42 -8.83 -4.36
C THR A 41 -6.55 -9.34 -3.46
N THR A 42 -6.99 -10.59 -3.63
CA THR A 42 -7.99 -11.23 -2.75
C THR A 42 -7.47 -11.32 -1.32
N THR A 43 -6.20 -11.71 -1.13
CA THR A 43 -5.54 -11.74 0.18
C THR A 43 -5.52 -10.35 0.81
N PHE A 44 -5.12 -9.32 0.07
CA PHE A 44 -5.12 -7.94 0.57
C PHE A 44 -6.51 -7.45 0.97
N ARG A 45 -7.53 -7.75 0.16
CA ARG A 45 -8.92 -7.40 0.48
C ARG A 45 -9.44 -8.12 1.73
N MET A 46 -8.99 -9.34 2.02
CA MET A 46 -9.30 -10.03 3.28
C MET A 46 -8.60 -9.36 4.47
N ILE A 47 -7.32 -9.01 4.35
CA ILE A 47 -6.57 -8.31 5.41
C ILE A 47 -7.23 -6.95 5.73
N LEU A 48 -7.66 -6.21 4.71
CA LEU A 48 -8.36 -4.93 4.86
C LEU A 48 -9.82 -5.07 5.32
N ASN A 49 -10.29 -6.32 5.45
CA ASN A 49 -11.69 -6.63 5.79
C ASN A 49 -12.70 -6.04 4.79
N PHE A 50 -12.32 -5.96 3.51
CA PHE A 50 -13.25 -5.64 2.41
C PHE A 50 -14.04 -6.87 1.98
N ILE A 51 -13.48 -8.07 2.18
CA ILE A 51 -14.16 -9.35 1.99
C ILE A 51 -13.86 -10.26 3.18
N VAL A 52 -14.86 -11.07 3.55
CA VAL A 52 -14.73 -12.05 4.64
C VAL A 52 -14.05 -13.32 4.12
N PRO A 53 -13.05 -13.88 4.81
CA PRO A 53 -12.50 -15.19 4.50
C PRO A 53 -13.57 -16.29 4.54
N THR A 54 -13.39 -17.36 3.77
CA THR A 54 -14.21 -18.58 3.89
C THR A 54 -13.82 -19.36 5.14
N SER A 55 -12.52 -19.40 5.45
CA SER A 55 -11.97 -19.98 6.68
C SER A 55 -10.63 -19.34 7.03
N GLY A 56 -10.13 -19.65 8.23
CA GLY A 56 -8.90 -19.09 8.77
C GLY A 56 -9.09 -17.75 9.47
N THR A 57 -8.00 -17.20 9.97
CA THR A 57 -8.00 -15.97 10.76
C THR A 57 -6.90 -15.02 10.35
N ILE A 58 -7.14 -13.72 10.58
CA ILE A 58 -6.18 -12.64 10.41
C ILE A 58 -6.10 -11.89 11.74
N THR A 59 -4.89 -11.76 12.28
CA THR A 59 -4.68 -11.09 13.56
C THR A 59 -3.56 -10.04 13.46
N TRP A 60 -3.68 -9.01 14.29
CA TRP A 60 -2.62 -8.04 14.57
C TRP A 60 -2.29 -8.11 16.06
N ASP A 61 -1.06 -8.47 16.39
CA ASP A 61 -0.58 -8.70 17.76
C ASP A 61 -1.51 -9.66 18.54
N ASN A 62 -1.79 -10.82 17.92
CA ASN A 62 -2.61 -11.92 18.44
C ASN A 62 -4.09 -11.56 18.71
N ARG A 63 -4.60 -10.46 18.16
CA ARG A 63 -6.03 -10.09 18.25
C ARG A 63 -6.60 -9.71 16.88
N PRO A 64 -7.91 -9.81 16.67
CA PRO A 64 -8.55 -9.36 15.43
C PRO A 64 -8.25 -7.89 15.13
N ILE A 65 -8.10 -7.57 13.83
CA ILE A 65 -7.92 -6.20 13.36
C ILE A 65 -9.18 -5.39 13.62
N THR A 66 -9.04 -4.28 14.34
CA THR A 66 -10.14 -3.39 14.71
C THR A 66 -10.27 -2.21 13.74
N GLN A 67 -11.35 -1.43 13.87
CA GLN A 67 -11.52 -0.21 13.08
C GLN A 67 -10.42 0.85 13.38
N LYS A 68 -9.91 0.90 14.62
CA LYS A 68 -8.79 1.79 14.99
C LYS A 68 -7.48 1.38 14.32
N ASP A 69 -7.27 0.07 14.14
CA ASP A 69 -6.07 -0.42 13.47
C ASP A 69 -6.04 -0.03 11.99
N LYS A 70 -7.21 0.09 11.36
CA LYS A 70 -7.30 0.52 9.95
C LYS A 70 -6.74 1.91 9.70
N GLN A 71 -6.78 2.80 10.70
CA GLN A 71 -6.16 4.13 10.60
C GLN A 71 -4.61 4.05 10.49
N LYS A 72 -4.03 2.93 10.92
CA LYS A 72 -2.59 2.66 10.88
C LYS A 72 -2.17 1.82 9.69
N ILE A 73 -3.10 1.50 8.78
CA ILE A 73 -2.83 0.72 7.57
C ILE A 73 -2.76 1.66 6.37
N GLY A 74 -1.62 1.66 5.69
CA GLY A 74 -1.46 2.28 4.39
C GLY A 74 -1.79 1.28 3.28
N PHE A 75 -2.64 1.66 2.34
CA PHE A 75 -3.00 0.81 1.21
C PHE A 75 -2.81 1.52 -0.12
N LEU A 76 -1.94 0.98 -0.96
CA LEU A 76 -1.76 1.38 -2.35
C LEU A 76 -2.42 0.33 -3.25
N PRO A 77 -3.60 0.60 -3.83
CA PRO A 77 -4.25 -0.33 -4.77
C PRO A 77 -3.56 -0.32 -6.14
N GLU A 78 -3.70 -1.42 -6.89
CA GLU A 78 -3.24 -1.52 -8.27
C GLU A 78 -3.92 -0.48 -9.18
N GLU A 79 -5.24 -0.32 -9.03
CA GLU A 79 -6.00 0.70 -9.75
C GLU A 79 -5.87 2.06 -9.07
N ARG A 80 -5.80 3.12 -9.87
CA ARG A 80 -5.63 4.47 -9.35
C ARG A 80 -6.91 4.97 -8.70
N GLY A 81 -6.86 5.19 -7.39
CA GLY A 81 -7.96 5.74 -6.59
C GLY A 81 -7.92 7.27 -6.44
N LEU A 82 -7.15 7.97 -7.27
CA LEU A 82 -7.02 9.42 -7.16
C LEU A 82 -8.17 10.18 -7.83
N TYR A 83 -8.71 11.20 -7.16
CA TYR A 83 -9.73 12.08 -7.70
C TYR A 83 -9.11 13.06 -8.71
N GLN A 84 -9.39 12.87 -9.99
CA GLN A 84 -8.74 13.55 -11.11
C GLN A 84 -8.88 15.09 -11.10
N LYS A 85 -9.99 15.60 -10.56
CA LYS A 85 -10.32 17.04 -10.53
C LYS A 85 -9.72 17.79 -9.34
N LEU A 86 -9.28 17.07 -8.32
CA LEU A 86 -8.62 17.65 -7.15
C LEU A 86 -7.15 17.96 -7.44
N THR A 87 -6.60 18.93 -6.72
CA THR A 87 -5.15 19.18 -6.71
C THR A 87 -4.44 18.08 -5.89
N ILE A 88 -3.12 17.97 -6.09
CA ILE A 88 -2.28 17.08 -5.30
C ILE A 88 -2.44 17.39 -3.81
N GLU A 89 -2.36 18.68 -3.43
CA GLU A 89 -2.50 19.10 -2.03
C GLU A 89 -3.87 18.72 -1.45
N GLU A 90 -4.97 19.08 -2.12
CA GLU A 90 -6.32 18.76 -1.63
C GLU A 90 -6.50 17.28 -1.38
N GLN A 91 -6.02 16.44 -2.31
CA GLN A 91 -6.14 15.00 -2.20
C GLN A 91 -5.31 14.41 -1.06
N ILE A 92 -4.04 14.83 -0.96
CA ILE A 92 -3.15 14.31 0.08
C ILE A 92 -3.63 14.73 1.47
N LEU A 93 -4.03 16.00 1.64
CA LEU A 93 -4.58 16.48 2.91
C LEU A 93 -5.84 15.73 3.31
N TYR A 94 -6.74 15.47 2.35
CA TYR A 94 -7.96 14.70 2.60
C TYR A 94 -7.64 13.28 3.14
N PHE A 95 -6.75 12.53 2.47
CA PHE A 95 -6.40 11.19 2.93
C PHE A 95 -5.65 11.20 4.27
N ALA A 96 -4.75 12.16 4.49
CA ALA A 96 -4.04 12.32 5.76
C ALA A 96 -5.00 12.55 6.93
N GLU A 97 -5.99 13.44 6.74
CA GLU A 97 -7.03 13.74 7.74
C GLU A 97 -7.91 12.52 8.05
N LEU A 98 -8.26 11.70 7.05
CA LEU A 98 -9.00 10.44 7.25
C LEU A 98 -8.25 9.46 8.15
N HIS A 99 -6.93 9.49 8.14
CA HIS A 99 -6.05 8.67 8.98
C HIS A 99 -5.63 9.37 10.28
N GLY A 100 -6.26 10.49 10.64
CA GLY A 100 -6.05 11.18 11.91
C GLY A 100 -4.84 12.12 11.96
N MET A 101 -4.18 12.37 10.82
CA MET A 101 -3.11 13.36 10.73
C MET A 101 -3.69 14.78 10.67
N SER A 102 -3.08 15.74 11.37
CA SER A 102 -3.54 17.12 11.27
C SER A 102 -3.26 17.71 9.88
N ARG A 103 -4.15 18.60 9.42
CA ARG A 103 -3.97 19.26 8.12
C ARG A 103 -2.67 20.07 8.04
N ALA A 104 -2.25 20.69 9.16
CA ALA A 104 -1.02 21.43 9.24
C ALA A 104 0.22 20.54 9.08
N ASP A 105 0.24 19.40 9.79
CA ASP A 105 1.32 18.41 9.69
C ASP A 105 1.37 17.81 8.28
N ALA A 106 0.22 17.43 7.71
CA ALA A 106 0.12 16.89 6.37
C ALA A 106 0.66 17.88 5.31
N LYS A 107 0.34 19.15 5.45
CA LYS A 107 0.84 20.19 4.54
C LYS A 107 2.36 20.38 4.65
N SER A 108 2.89 20.37 5.85
CA SER A 108 4.34 20.44 6.11
C SER A 108 5.06 19.22 5.50
N GLU A 109 4.57 18.01 5.76
CA GLU A 109 5.16 16.77 5.25
C GLU A 109 5.03 16.65 3.72
N LEU A 110 3.96 17.16 3.10
CA LEU A 110 3.73 17.08 1.66
C LEU A 110 4.91 17.61 0.85
N THR A 111 5.48 18.74 1.25
CA THR A 111 6.63 19.34 0.56
C THR A 111 7.83 18.39 0.56
N HIS A 112 8.08 17.72 1.68
CA HIS A 112 9.16 16.75 1.81
C HIS A 112 8.91 15.50 0.97
N TRP A 113 7.67 15.03 0.92
CA TRP A 113 7.27 13.87 0.14
C TRP A 113 7.38 14.12 -1.37
N LEU A 114 6.90 15.27 -1.87
CA LEU A 114 7.01 15.62 -3.28
C LEU A 114 8.47 15.66 -3.75
N LYS A 115 9.35 16.24 -2.92
CA LYS A 115 10.79 16.28 -3.21
C LYS A 115 11.42 14.89 -3.17
N ARG A 116 11.09 14.07 -2.16
CA ARG A 116 11.69 12.74 -1.94
C ARG A 116 11.33 11.76 -3.05
N LEU A 117 10.09 11.80 -3.53
CA LEU A 117 9.65 10.98 -4.66
C LEU A 117 9.93 11.62 -6.02
N ASP A 118 10.60 12.77 -6.05
CA ASP A 118 10.88 13.49 -7.31
C ASP A 118 9.61 13.64 -8.16
N VAL A 119 8.55 14.17 -7.54
CA VAL A 119 7.29 14.45 -8.24
C VAL A 119 7.45 15.70 -9.07
N VAL A 120 7.28 15.57 -10.37
CA VAL A 120 7.31 16.71 -11.30
C VAL A 120 5.96 17.42 -11.26
N GLY A 121 5.96 18.70 -10.86
CA GLY A 121 4.77 19.53 -10.72
C GLY A 121 4.69 20.23 -9.36
N LYS A 122 3.62 20.98 -9.16
CA LYS A 122 3.35 21.74 -7.93
C LYS A 122 2.22 21.08 -7.15
N ALA A 123 2.19 21.26 -5.84
CA ALA A 123 1.09 20.80 -4.99
C ALA A 123 -0.29 21.32 -5.44
N SER A 124 -0.34 22.49 -6.10
CA SER A 124 -1.55 23.09 -6.67
C SER A 124 -1.98 22.49 -8.02
N ASP A 125 -1.18 21.65 -8.65
CA ASP A 125 -1.53 21.05 -9.94
C ASP A 125 -2.60 19.99 -9.75
N LYS A 126 -3.52 19.87 -10.72
CA LYS A 126 -4.59 18.88 -10.70
C LYS A 126 -4.02 17.50 -11.01
N VAL A 127 -4.55 16.47 -10.34
CA VAL A 127 -4.13 15.09 -10.55
C VAL A 127 -4.25 14.65 -12.01
N GLN A 128 -5.27 15.09 -12.73
CA GLN A 128 -5.48 14.77 -14.16
C GLN A 128 -4.35 15.26 -15.08
N SER A 129 -3.55 16.23 -14.66
CA SER A 129 -2.43 16.75 -15.46
C SER A 129 -1.13 15.95 -15.28
N LEU A 130 -1.10 15.00 -14.35
CA LEU A 130 0.09 14.25 -14.04
C LEU A 130 0.36 13.14 -15.07
N SER A 131 1.65 12.90 -15.36
CA SER A 131 2.07 11.68 -16.04
C SER A 131 1.70 10.44 -15.21
N LYS A 132 1.68 9.28 -15.88
CA LYS A 132 1.40 7.99 -15.22
C LYS A 132 2.32 7.75 -14.01
N GLY A 133 3.61 8.00 -14.15
CA GLY A 133 4.59 7.83 -13.07
C GLY A 133 4.37 8.79 -11.91
N ASN A 134 4.12 10.08 -12.20
CA ASN A 134 3.83 11.06 -11.15
C ASN A 134 2.51 10.78 -10.42
N ALA A 135 1.47 10.36 -11.12
CA ALA A 135 0.21 9.94 -10.48
C ALA A 135 0.42 8.76 -9.52
N GLN A 136 1.27 7.78 -9.89
CA GLN A 136 1.61 6.66 -9.03
C GLN A 136 2.38 7.11 -7.77
N LYS A 137 3.32 8.05 -7.92
CA LYS A 137 4.04 8.65 -6.79
C LYS A 137 3.09 9.40 -5.85
N VAL A 138 2.17 10.20 -6.39
CA VAL A 138 1.15 10.91 -5.60
C VAL A 138 0.23 9.94 -4.87
N GLN A 139 -0.17 8.85 -5.51
CA GLN A 139 -0.96 7.79 -4.87
C GLN A 139 -0.20 7.12 -3.72
N MET A 140 1.10 6.89 -3.89
CA MET A 140 1.97 6.39 -2.81
C MET A 140 2.04 7.37 -1.65
N ILE A 141 2.18 8.69 -1.91
CA ILE A 141 2.14 9.71 -0.86
C ILE A 141 0.81 9.64 -0.09
N ALA A 142 -0.32 9.58 -0.79
CA ALA A 142 -1.65 9.48 -0.17
C ALA A 142 -1.77 8.27 0.78
N SER A 143 -1.09 7.18 0.44
CA SER A 143 -1.13 5.93 1.21
C SER A 143 -0.16 5.90 2.40
N LEU A 144 0.86 6.77 2.41
CA LEU A 144 1.99 6.64 3.35
C LEU A 144 2.29 7.89 4.19
N ILE A 145 1.76 9.07 3.84
CA ILE A 145 2.09 10.34 4.49
C ILE A 145 1.78 10.36 5.99
N PHE A 146 0.75 9.64 6.42
CA PHE A 146 0.33 9.53 7.82
C PHE A 146 1.15 8.50 8.63
N LYS A 147 2.27 7.99 8.07
CA LYS A 147 3.24 7.09 8.71
C LYS A 147 2.60 5.81 9.24
N PRO A 148 1.98 5.01 8.36
CA PRO A 148 1.32 3.77 8.75
C PRO A 148 2.29 2.76 9.38
N GLU A 149 1.80 1.96 10.34
CA GLU A 149 2.54 0.85 10.95
C GLU A 149 2.52 -0.41 10.08
N PHE A 150 1.47 -0.56 9.26
CA PHE A 150 1.34 -1.66 8.30
C PHE A 150 1.02 -1.11 6.91
N ILE A 151 1.74 -1.57 5.89
CA ILE A 151 1.67 -1.08 4.52
C ILE A 151 1.36 -2.25 3.59
N ILE A 152 0.33 -2.09 2.78
CA ILE A 152 -0.10 -3.03 1.76
C ILE A 152 0.02 -2.35 0.39
N LEU A 153 0.80 -2.93 -0.53
CA LEU A 153 1.05 -2.37 -1.85
C LEU A 153 0.65 -3.40 -2.92
N ASP A 154 -0.38 -3.11 -3.68
CA ASP A 154 -0.85 -4.00 -4.76
C ASP A 154 -0.24 -3.55 -6.09
N GLU A 155 0.70 -4.35 -6.62
CA GLU A 155 1.46 -4.11 -7.85
C GLU A 155 2.08 -2.70 -7.92
N PRO A 156 2.82 -2.23 -6.89
CA PRO A 156 3.25 -0.83 -6.76
C PRO A 156 4.13 -0.34 -7.91
N PHE A 157 4.80 -1.23 -8.62
CA PHE A 157 5.75 -0.91 -9.68
C PHE A 157 5.18 -1.09 -11.08
N SER A 158 3.91 -1.50 -11.20
CA SER A 158 3.28 -1.81 -12.49
C SER A 158 3.29 -0.61 -13.45
N GLY A 159 3.92 -0.80 -14.63
CA GLY A 159 3.98 0.20 -15.68
C GLY A 159 4.81 1.44 -15.37
N LEU A 160 5.74 1.34 -14.42
CA LEU A 160 6.75 2.35 -14.14
C LEU A 160 8.05 2.05 -14.93
N ASP A 161 8.75 3.11 -15.29
CA ASP A 161 10.11 3.00 -15.78
C ASP A 161 11.10 2.66 -14.64
N PRO A 162 12.33 2.23 -14.95
CA PRO A 162 13.31 1.81 -13.95
C PRO A 162 13.67 2.91 -12.93
N VAL A 163 13.68 4.17 -13.34
CA VAL A 163 14.03 5.31 -12.47
C VAL A 163 12.94 5.51 -11.42
N ASN A 164 11.68 5.61 -11.86
CA ASN A 164 10.54 5.74 -10.95
C ASN A 164 10.38 4.52 -10.04
N THR A 165 10.64 3.31 -10.55
CA THR A 165 10.67 2.09 -9.75
C THR A 165 11.71 2.17 -8.63
N SER A 166 12.93 2.62 -8.94
CA SER A 166 14.02 2.77 -7.96
C SER A 166 13.69 3.78 -6.87
N ILE A 167 13.10 4.92 -7.24
CA ILE A 167 12.68 5.96 -6.28
C ILE A 167 11.63 5.40 -5.31
N MET A 168 10.58 4.75 -5.83
CA MET A 168 9.52 4.18 -5.00
C MET A 168 10.05 3.05 -4.11
N MET A 169 10.93 2.21 -4.63
CA MET A 169 11.57 1.13 -3.89
C MET A 169 12.39 1.67 -2.70
N SER A 170 13.18 2.72 -2.93
CA SER A 170 13.96 3.38 -1.86
C SER A 170 13.07 3.89 -0.73
N GLU A 171 11.90 4.42 -1.06
CA GLU A 171 10.94 4.90 -0.06
C GLU A 171 10.30 3.74 0.73
N ILE A 172 9.96 2.63 0.08
CA ILE A 172 9.47 1.41 0.72
C ILE A 172 10.52 0.89 1.73
N MET A 173 11.79 0.82 1.32
CA MET A 173 12.88 0.39 2.18
C MET A 173 13.07 1.34 3.37
N ARG A 174 12.97 2.65 3.15
CA ARG A 174 13.04 3.64 4.23
C ARG A 174 11.92 3.44 5.26
N MET A 175 10.70 3.17 4.82
CA MET A 175 9.57 2.89 5.73
C MET A 175 9.79 1.60 6.52
N ARG A 176 10.31 0.55 5.88
CA ARG A 176 10.73 -0.69 6.57
C ARG A 176 11.76 -0.40 7.66
N ASP A 177 12.79 0.37 7.34
CA ASP A 177 13.87 0.69 8.28
C ASP A 177 13.38 1.55 9.47
N GLN A 178 12.25 2.22 9.30
CA GLN A 178 11.53 2.91 10.37
C GLN A 178 10.60 2.01 11.18
N GLY A 179 10.58 0.71 10.89
CA GLY A 179 9.82 -0.29 11.63
C GLY A 179 8.47 -0.67 11.05
N ALA A 180 8.06 -0.12 9.88
CA ALA A 180 6.81 -0.51 9.25
C ALA A 180 6.83 -1.98 8.81
N MET A 181 5.71 -2.67 8.97
CA MET A 181 5.44 -3.96 8.34
C MET A 181 4.96 -3.71 6.91
N ILE A 182 5.57 -4.36 5.92
CA ILE A 182 5.23 -4.11 4.51
C ILE A 182 4.94 -5.42 3.80
N ILE A 183 3.79 -5.49 3.13
CA ILE A 183 3.46 -6.57 2.20
C ILE A 183 3.17 -5.96 0.84
N PHE A 184 3.73 -6.54 -0.21
CA PHE A 184 3.45 -6.10 -1.58
C PHE A 184 3.21 -7.27 -2.52
N SER A 185 2.43 -7.04 -3.56
CA SER A 185 2.26 -8.00 -4.64
C SER A 185 3.15 -7.65 -5.82
N SER A 186 3.62 -8.67 -6.53
CA SER A 186 4.27 -8.51 -7.83
C SER A 186 4.09 -9.76 -8.68
N HIS A 187 3.99 -9.56 -9.99
CA HIS A 187 4.14 -10.61 -10.99
C HIS A 187 5.57 -10.67 -11.56
N ASP A 188 6.45 -9.71 -11.20
CA ASP A 188 7.85 -9.64 -11.61
C ASP A 188 8.79 -9.99 -10.45
N MET A 189 9.49 -11.12 -10.60
CA MET A 189 10.47 -11.64 -9.63
C MET A 189 11.62 -10.67 -9.36
N ASN A 190 12.04 -9.88 -10.39
CA ASN A 190 13.15 -8.95 -10.24
C ASN A 190 12.87 -7.84 -9.23
N ASN A 191 11.61 -7.44 -9.07
CA ASN A 191 11.22 -6.44 -8.08
C ASN A 191 11.30 -7.01 -6.66
N VAL A 192 11.06 -8.31 -6.49
CA VAL A 192 11.08 -8.96 -5.18
C VAL A 192 12.51 -9.13 -4.66
N THR A 193 13.43 -9.61 -5.50
CA THR A 193 14.84 -9.81 -5.11
C THR A 193 15.57 -8.52 -4.73
N LYS A 194 15.08 -7.35 -5.17
CA LYS A 194 15.67 -6.05 -4.82
C LYS A 194 15.20 -5.50 -3.46
N ILE A 195 14.08 -6.01 -2.94
CA ILE A 195 13.46 -5.52 -1.69
C ILE A 195 13.71 -6.49 -0.52
N SER A 196 14.10 -7.72 -0.80
CA SER A 196 14.31 -8.78 0.20
C SER A 196 15.66 -8.67 0.90
#